data_c91863b649a247dcfa3767494daf101a
#
_entry.id   c91863b649a247dcfa3767494daf101a
#
_cell.length_a   1.000
_cell.length_b   1.000
_cell.length_c   1.000
_cell.angle_alpha   90.00
_cell.angle_beta   90.00
_cell.angle_gamma   90.00
#
_symmetry.space_group_name_H-M   'P 1'
#
loop_
_entity.id
_entity.type
_entity.pdbx_description
1 polymer ?
#
loop_
_entity_poly.entity_id
_entity_poly.type
_entity_poly.pdbx_seq_one_letter_code
_entity_poly.pdbx_strand_id
1 'polypeptide(L)'
;MKIMIAGAWDETNENLLSSAFQIAKVAAEKKHIIITGGGTGIPNSATHGALAVNGISIAYSNEGHCEGGHEPATFRVATEMGWDGRSVLAVKSSDLLIVIGGCNGTLNEITLAYLNNIPIWV
;
A
#
# COMPACT_ATOMS: atom_id res chain seq x y z
N MET A 1 -12.88 3.75 -5.72
CA MET A 1 -12.08 2.53 -5.92
C MET A 1 -11.18 2.29 -4.70
N LYS A 2 -10.71 1.08 -4.57
CA LYS A 2 -9.64 0.71 -3.64
C LYS A 2 -8.34 0.67 -4.44
N ILE A 3 -7.40 1.53 -4.09
CA ILE A 3 -6.13 1.69 -4.81
C ILE A 3 -5.00 1.22 -3.92
N MET A 4 -4.30 0.18 -4.34
CA MET A 4 -3.08 -0.25 -3.65
C MET A 4 -1.89 0.56 -4.15
N ILE A 5 -1.11 1.08 -3.22
CA ILE A 5 0.19 1.72 -3.51
C ILE A 5 1.28 0.80 -3.01
N ALA A 6 2.06 0.29 -3.95
CA ALA A 6 3.14 -0.65 -3.70
C ALA A 6 4.49 0.01 -3.95
N GLY A 7 5.48 -0.39 -3.17
CA GLY A 7 6.85 0.09 -3.27
C GLY A 7 7.69 -0.46 -2.12
N ALA A 8 8.97 -0.11 -2.10
CA ALA A 8 9.88 -0.64 -1.11
C ALA A 8 9.58 -0.09 0.30
N TRP A 9 9.59 -0.97 1.28
CA TRP A 9 9.42 -0.62 2.70
C TRP A 9 10.64 0.10 3.28
N ASP A 10 11.78 -0.06 2.66
CA ASP A 10 13.06 0.56 3.05
C ASP A 10 13.48 1.73 2.15
N GLU A 11 12.55 2.26 1.37
CA GLU A 11 12.80 3.39 0.46
C GLU A 11 13.22 4.63 1.25
N THR A 12 14.31 5.26 0.80
CA THR A 12 14.84 6.50 1.38
C THR A 12 14.89 7.65 0.36
N ASN A 13 14.60 7.39 -0.90
CA ASN A 13 14.59 8.43 -1.93
C ASN A 13 13.42 9.39 -1.70
N GLU A 14 13.74 10.63 -1.37
CA GLU A 14 12.77 11.67 -1.05
C GLU A 14 11.76 11.94 -2.18
N ASN A 15 12.18 11.83 -3.44
CA ASN A 15 11.30 12.03 -4.59
C ASN A 15 10.26 10.92 -4.70
N LEU A 16 10.67 9.68 -4.46
CA LEU A 16 9.74 8.54 -4.49
C LEU A 16 8.78 8.58 -3.30
N LEU A 17 9.27 8.90 -2.12
CA LEU A 17 8.44 9.06 -0.92
C LEU A 17 7.41 10.19 -1.10
N SER A 18 7.84 11.33 -1.64
CA SER A 18 6.96 12.46 -1.94
C SER A 18 5.90 12.09 -2.98
N SER A 19 6.29 11.34 -4.01
CA SER A 19 5.35 10.86 -5.03
C SER A 19 4.29 9.96 -4.42
N ALA A 20 4.67 9.04 -3.55
CA ALA A 20 3.72 8.15 -2.86
C ALA A 20 2.72 8.95 -2.02
N PHE A 21 3.23 9.94 -1.27
CA PHE A 21 2.39 10.82 -0.46
C PHE A 21 1.39 11.59 -1.34
N GLN A 22 1.86 12.25 -2.40
CA GLN A 22 1.01 13.10 -3.25
C GLN A 22 -0.03 12.29 -4.02
N ILE A 23 0.35 11.14 -4.56
CA ILE A 23 -0.58 10.25 -5.28
C ILE A 23 -1.68 9.78 -4.35
N ALA A 24 -1.31 9.30 -3.15
CA ALA A 24 -2.28 8.86 -2.16
C ALA A 24 -3.21 9.98 -1.70
N LYS A 25 -2.65 11.17 -1.49
CA LYS A 25 -3.42 12.37 -1.10
C LYS A 25 -4.47 12.70 -2.15
N VAL A 26 -4.06 12.82 -3.42
CA VAL A 26 -4.98 13.13 -4.53
C VAL A 26 -6.06 12.06 -4.68
N ALA A 27 -5.69 10.80 -4.59
CA ALA A 27 -6.64 9.70 -4.66
C ALA A 27 -7.65 9.75 -3.50
N ALA A 28 -7.18 10.01 -2.29
CA ALA A 28 -8.05 10.12 -1.10
C ALA A 28 -8.97 11.35 -1.17
N GLU A 29 -8.50 12.49 -1.71
CA GLU A 29 -9.35 13.66 -1.97
C GLU A 29 -10.52 13.30 -2.90
N LYS A 30 -10.31 12.39 -3.82
CA LYS A 30 -11.34 11.86 -4.74
C LYS A 30 -12.16 10.72 -4.13
N LYS A 31 -12.03 10.49 -2.83
CA LYS A 31 -12.78 9.47 -2.08
C LYS A 31 -12.41 8.03 -2.43
N HIS A 32 -11.22 7.80 -2.98
CA HIS A 32 -10.68 6.46 -3.11
C HIS A 32 -10.06 5.99 -1.79
N ILE A 33 -10.14 4.70 -1.53
CA ILE A 33 -9.53 4.08 -0.36
C ILE A 33 -8.11 3.66 -0.74
N ILE A 34 -7.14 3.99 0.09
CA ILE A 34 -5.74 3.60 -0.12
C ILE A 34 -5.47 2.29 0.62
N ILE A 35 -4.88 1.34 -0.10
CA ILE A 35 -4.43 0.06 0.45
C ILE A 35 -2.92 0.02 0.40
N THR A 36 -2.29 -0.42 1.48
CA THR A 36 -0.85 -0.63 1.55
C THR A 36 -0.53 -2.00 2.16
N GLY A 37 0.70 -2.42 1.96
CA GLY A 37 1.24 -3.60 2.64
C GLY A 37 1.71 -3.34 4.07
N GLY A 38 1.56 -2.12 4.56
CA GLY A 38 2.06 -1.75 5.87
C GLY A 38 3.57 -1.50 5.89
N GLY A 39 4.06 -1.09 7.04
CA GLY A 39 5.49 -0.85 7.26
C GLY A 39 5.93 0.58 7.01
N THR A 40 7.22 0.74 6.73
CA THR A 40 7.88 2.03 6.49
C THR A 40 7.99 2.34 4.98
N GLY A 41 8.78 3.32 4.59
CA GLY A 41 9.05 3.63 3.18
C GLY A 41 7.81 4.06 2.40
N ILE A 42 7.63 3.52 1.21
CA ILE A 42 6.52 3.87 0.31
C ILE A 42 5.14 3.63 0.94
N PRO A 43 4.87 2.48 1.57
CA PRO A 43 3.58 2.24 2.24
C PRO A 43 3.26 3.31 3.29
N ASN A 44 4.23 3.67 4.10
CA ASN A 44 4.05 4.69 5.14
C ASN A 44 3.75 6.07 4.54
N SER A 45 4.49 6.48 3.52
CA SER A 45 4.26 7.76 2.85
C SER A 45 2.86 7.83 2.22
N ALA A 46 2.43 6.74 1.58
CA ALA A 46 1.09 6.67 1.00
C ALA A 46 -0.01 6.79 2.09
N THR A 47 0.17 6.10 3.21
CA THR A 47 -0.74 6.19 4.35
C THR A 47 -0.85 7.63 4.87
N HIS A 48 0.29 8.29 5.07
CA HIS A 48 0.30 9.69 5.52
C HIS A 48 -0.37 10.63 4.50
N GLY A 49 -0.19 10.38 3.21
CA GLY A 49 -0.86 11.15 2.15
C GLY A 49 -2.37 11.06 2.24
N ALA A 50 -2.90 9.85 2.40
CA ALA A 50 -4.34 9.63 2.57
C ALA A 50 -4.89 10.31 3.82
N LEU A 51 -4.21 10.15 4.95
CA LEU A 51 -4.66 10.70 6.23
C LEU A 51 -4.55 12.23 6.28
N ALA A 52 -3.65 12.84 5.52
CA ALA A 52 -3.51 14.30 5.46
C ALA A 52 -4.78 15.02 4.99
N VAL A 53 -5.67 14.32 4.32
CA VAL A 53 -6.95 14.84 3.81
C VAL A 53 -8.15 14.09 4.42
N ASN A 54 -7.96 13.48 5.59
CA ASN A 54 -8.98 12.69 6.28
C ASN A 54 -9.52 11.53 5.42
N GLY A 55 -8.68 10.98 4.55
CA GLY A 55 -9.00 9.82 3.73
C GLY A 55 -8.89 8.51 4.52
N ILE A 56 -9.19 7.41 3.85
CA ILE A 56 -9.15 6.07 4.43
C ILE A 56 -7.94 5.33 3.91
N SER A 57 -7.11 4.81 4.81
CA SER A 57 -6.00 3.91 4.52
C SER A 57 -6.19 2.58 5.24
N ILE A 58 -6.01 1.49 4.52
CA ILE A 58 -6.07 0.12 5.05
C ILE A 58 -4.69 -0.51 4.86
N ALA A 59 -4.05 -0.90 5.96
CA ALA A 59 -2.77 -1.59 5.94
C ALA A 59 -2.95 -3.08 6.22
N TYR A 60 -2.42 -3.92 5.33
CA TYR A 60 -2.41 -5.37 5.53
C TYR A 60 -1.09 -5.78 6.16
N SER A 61 -1.14 -6.24 7.41
CA SER A 61 0.03 -6.74 8.14
C SER A 61 0.30 -8.21 7.81
N ASN A 62 1.57 -8.59 7.76
CA ASN A 62 2.00 -9.97 7.63
C ASN A 62 1.93 -10.76 8.96
N GLU A 63 1.79 -10.06 10.07
CA GLU A 63 1.76 -10.63 11.42
C GLU A 63 0.34 -10.90 11.91
N GLY A 64 0.21 -11.66 12.99
CA GLY A 64 -1.06 -12.02 13.58
C GLY A 64 -1.72 -10.93 14.41
N HIS A 65 -1.00 -9.87 14.71
CA HIS A 65 -1.50 -8.72 15.46
C HIS A 65 -0.83 -7.45 14.94
N CYS A 66 -1.49 -6.35 15.10
CA CYS A 66 -1.02 -5.05 14.62
C CYS A 66 -0.25 -4.26 15.68
N GLU A 67 0.41 -4.94 16.59
CA GLU A 67 1.28 -4.30 17.57
C GLU A 67 2.58 -3.85 16.93
N GLY A 68 3.10 -2.74 17.40
CA GLY A 68 4.27 -2.13 16.81
C GLY A 68 3.97 -1.37 15.53
N GLY A 69 2.73 -1.07 15.32
CA GLY A 69 2.24 -0.33 14.19
C GLY A 69 3.09 0.87 13.83
N HIS A 70 3.78 0.71 12.75
CA HIS A 70 4.73 1.69 12.29
C HIS A 70 4.06 2.78 11.46
N GLU A 71 2.76 2.65 11.24
CA GLU A 71 2.01 3.60 10.45
C GLU A 71 0.61 3.82 11.03
N PRO A 72 0.09 5.04 10.90
CA PRO A 72 -1.20 5.43 11.48
C PRO A 72 -2.39 5.10 10.57
N ALA A 73 -2.42 3.95 9.91
CA ALA A 73 -3.50 3.57 9.02
C ALA A 73 -4.87 3.66 9.71
N THR A 74 -5.91 3.99 8.95
CA THR A 74 -7.28 4.03 9.46
C THR A 74 -7.70 2.65 9.98
N PHE A 75 -7.40 1.62 9.19
CA PHE A 75 -7.64 0.23 9.57
C PHE A 75 -6.39 -0.61 9.32
N ARG A 76 -6.17 -1.58 10.18
CA ARG A 76 -5.10 -2.57 10.03
C ARG A 76 -5.71 -3.96 10.00
N VAL A 77 -5.27 -4.76 9.04
CA VAL A 77 -5.71 -6.15 8.92
C VAL A 77 -4.53 -7.05 9.24
N ALA A 78 -4.60 -7.75 10.36
CA ALA A 78 -3.62 -8.74 10.77
C ALA A 78 -3.90 -10.04 10.02
N THR A 79 -3.06 -10.40 9.05
CA THR A 79 -3.33 -11.56 8.18
C THR A 79 -2.77 -12.87 8.70
N GLU A 80 -1.69 -12.84 9.48
CA GLU A 80 -0.91 -14.02 9.90
C GLU A 80 -0.44 -14.91 8.73
N MET A 81 -0.31 -14.34 7.54
CA MET A 81 -0.03 -15.10 6.32
C MET A 81 1.38 -14.93 5.80
N GLY A 82 2.27 -14.27 6.57
CA GLY A 82 3.60 -13.92 6.10
C GLY A 82 3.58 -12.85 5.01
N TRP A 83 4.75 -12.58 4.43
CA TRP A 83 4.92 -11.51 3.45
C TRP A 83 4.15 -11.78 2.16
N ASP A 84 4.25 -12.99 1.64
CA ASP A 84 3.63 -13.39 0.37
C ASP A 84 2.10 -13.51 0.50
N GLY A 85 1.60 -14.15 1.52
CA GLY A 85 0.16 -14.27 1.76
C GLY A 85 -0.50 -12.91 1.99
N ARG A 86 0.14 -12.02 2.74
CA ARG A 86 -0.32 -10.67 2.93
C ARG A 86 -0.44 -9.92 1.58
N SER A 87 0.55 -10.04 0.71
CA SER A 87 0.52 -9.43 -0.62
C SER A 87 -0.64 -9.95 -1.47
N VAL A 88 -0.95 -11.23 -1.39
CA VAL A 88 -2.12 -11.81 -2.08
C VAL A 88 -3.41 -11.12 -1.65
N LEU A 89 -3.64 -10.98 -0.34
CA LEU A 89 -4.86 -10.33 0.17
C LEU A 89 -4.93 -8.86 -0.22
N ALA A 90 -3.83 -8.12 -0.06
CA ALA A 90 -3.79 -6.69 -0.36
C ALA A 90 -4.07 -6.43 -1.83
N VAL A 91 -3.42 -7.16 -2.74
CA VAL A 91 -3.62 -7.01 -4.18
C VAL A 91 -5.04 -7.40 -4.57
N LYS A 92 -5.53 -8.55 -4.13
CA LYS A 92 -6.88 -9.02 -4.46
C LYS A 92 -7.99 -8.13 -3.90
N SER A 93 -7.70 -7.37 -2.87
CA SER A 93 -8.64 -6.39 -2.30
C SER A 93 -8.71 -5.09 -3.11
N SER A 94 -7.83 -4.91 -4.08
CA SER A 94 -7.66 -3.65 -4.81
C SER A 94 -8.34 -3.67 -6.18
N ASP A 95 -8.71 -2.49 -6.64
CA ASP A 95 -9.24 -2.26 -7.99
C ASP A 95 -8.17 -1.73 -8.95
N LEU A 96 -7.07 -1.20 -8.41
CA LEU A 96 -5.94 -0.65 -9.14
C LEU A 96 -4.68 -0.81 -8.29
N LEU A 97 -3.58 -1.19 -8.92
CA LEU A 97 -2.24 -1.20 -8.32
C LEU A 97 -1.41 -0.05 -8.90
N ILE A 98 -0.88 0.81 -8.05
CA ILE A 98 0.10 1.85 -8.42
C ILE A 98 1.44 1.46 -7.82
N VAL A 99 2.47 1.39 -8.67
CA VAL A 99 3.82 0.96 -8.29
C VAL A 99 4.76 2.16 -8.30
N ILE A 100 5.46 2.36 -7.19
CA ILE A 100 6.43 3.46 -7.02
C ILE A 100 7.76 2.84 -6.59
N GLY A 101 8.72 2.78 -7.52
CA GLY A 101 9.96 2.08 -7.29
C GLY A 101 9.74 0.61 -6.99
N GLY A 102 10.45 0.08 -6.01
CA GLY A 102 10.17 -1.24 -5.48
C GLY A 102 11.32 -2.23 -5.49
N CYS A 103 11.04 -3.41 -4.95
CA CYS A 103 11.96 -4.52 -4.83
C CYS A 103 11.21 -5.86 -5.06
N ASN A 104 11.73 -6.96 -4.54
CA ASN A 104 11.17 -8.31 -4.75
C ASN A 104 9.68 -8.43 -4.39
N GLY A 105 9.28 -7.83 -3.26
CA GLY A 105 7.87 -7.85 -2.85
C GLY A 105 6.97 -7.12 -3.83
N THR A 106 7.45 -5.99 -4.33
CA THR A 106 6.73 -5.20 -5.34
C THR A 106 6.56 -5.97 -6.65
N LEU A 107 7.60 -6.70 -7.08
CA LEU A 107 7.52 -7.56 -8.26
C LEU A 107 6.47 -8.65 -8.08
N ASN A 108 6.40 -9.27 -6.90
CA ASN A 108 5.36 -10.24 -6.56
C ASN A 108 3.96 -9.63 -6.66
N GLU A 109 3.78 -8.42 -6.16
CA GLU A 109 2.50 -7.70 -6.22
C GLU A 109 2.08 -7.37 -7.65
N ILE A 110 3.05 -7.01 -8.52
CA ILE A 110 2.80 -6.80 -9.95
C ILE A 110 2.30 -8.08 -10.62
N THR A 111 2.96 -9.21 -10.36
CA THR A 111 2.54 -10.48 -10.95
C THR A 111 1.18 -10.93 -10.43
N LEU A 112 0.89 -10.72 -9.16
CA LEU A 112 -0.44 -11.00 -8.58
C LEU A 112 -1.53 -10.14 -9.21
N ALA A 113 -1.27 -8.85 -9.40
CA ALA A 113 -2.22 -7.95 -10.05
C ALA A 113 -2.50 -8.39 -11.49
N TYR A 114 -1.45 -8.72 -12.25
CA TYR A 114 -1.59 -9.24 -13.61
C TYR A 114 -2.44 -10.50 -13.67
N LEU A 115 -2.16 -11.47 -12.79
CA LEU A 115 -2.92 -12.73 -12.73
C LEU A 115 -4.39 -12.54 -12.37
N ASN A 116 -4.71 -11.49 -11.67
CA ASN A 116 -6.08 -11.19 -11.22
C ASN A 116 -6.77 -10.11 -12.07
N ASN A 117 -6.21 -9.73 -13.21
CA ASN A 117 -6.73 -8.71 -14.12
C ASN A 117 -6.95 -7.35 -13.44
N ILE A 118 -6.10 -7.00 -12.48
CA ILE A 118 -6.12 -5.71 -11.81
C ILE A 118 -5.22 -4.77 -12.60
N PRO A 119 -5.71 -3.60 -13.04
CA PRO A 119 -4.89 -2.62 -13.75
C PRO A 119 -3.66 -2.19 -12.94
N ILE A 120 -2.56 -1.95 -13.63
CA ILE A 120 -1.28 -1.61 -13.02
C ILE A 120 -0.76 -0.31 -13.64
N TRP A 121 -0.42 0.66 -12.79
CA TRP A 121 0.31 1.86 -13.16
C TRP A 121 1.70 1.84 -12.52
N VAL A 122 2.69 2.12 -13.32
CA VAL A 122 4.10 2.15 -12.87
C VAL A 122 4.65 3.57 -12.99
#